data_a09809379d5969a6a1e2ab20773d5eee
#
_entry.id   a09809379d5969a6a1e2ab20773d5eee
#
_cell.length_a   1.000
_cell.length_b   1.000
_cell.length_c   1.000
_cell.angle_alpha   90.00
_cell.angle_beta   90.00
_cell.angle_gamma   90.00
#
_symmetry.space_group_name_H-M   'P 1'
#
loop_
_entity.id
_entity.type
_entity.pdbx_description
1 polymer ?
#
loop_
_entity_poly.entity_id
_entity_poly.type
_entity_poly.pdbx_seq_one_letter_code
_entity_poly.pdbx_strand_id
1 'polypeptide(L)'
;MEKVIVEVGSTNTKFDLYDGEKVIHLSTETIEFKKTYKKENKIDSNDFNKLVKVINEYKLKYNNIYVCGTSIFRNLTKEQKSEFLSSFKEKTEIDFEIISIEKENELTVAGVVKNINQKVAILISGGGSTVIAIYDNGIKEMVNTPYGVMDVMNQFPDLGKDVADTELESVREVIKEKLNLPKEKADVLILAGGGHKKFALNSGVSYEKNIIFDDELQPIMMDIETRKNDTLKYFKQISLDEIKSRESNPNWWYATRAMCAVVLNVADAVNAKYIIPTDVSMVYGLLENEL
;
A
#
# COMPACT_ATOMS: atom_id res chain seq x y z
N MET A 1 -6.07 18.73 -16.98
CA MET A 1 -4.70 19.32 -16.96
C MET A 1 -3.75 18.24 -16.48
N GLU A 2 -2.62 18.04 -17.16
CA GLU A 2 -1.63 17.03 -16.72
C GLU A 2 -0.97 17.44 -15.40
N LYS A 3 -0.79 16.45 -14.51
CA LYS A 3 -0.14 16.63 -13.20
C LYS A 3 0.69 15.41 -12.86
N VAL A 4 1.96 15.58 -12.53
CA VAL A 4 2.79 14.50 -11.99
C VAL A 4 2.68 14.52 -10.48
N ILE A 5 2.34 13.36 -9.89
CA ILE A 5 2.29 13.16 -8.46
C ILE A 5 3.47 12.29 -8.08
N VAL A 6 4.27 12.78 -7.14
CA VAL A 6 5.47 12.09 -6.65
C VAL A 6 5.23 11.68 -5.20
N GLU A 7 5.06 10.39 -4.98
CA GLU A 7 4.95 9.80 -3.65
C GLU A 7 6.33 9.35 -3.17
N VAL A 8 6.91 10.07 -2.21
CA VAL A 8 8.21 9.75 -1.61
C VAL A 8 8.01 8.88 -0.38
N GLY A 9 8.18 7.59 -0.56
CA GLY A 9 8.13 6.60 0.52
C GLY A 9 9.48 6.43 1.23
N SER A 10 9.53 5.50 2.18
CA SER A 10 10.75 5.21 2.95
C SER A 10 11.84 4.43 2.16
N THR A 11 11.47 3.79 1.07
CA THR A 11 12.39 2.96 0.27
C THR A 11 12.24 3.23 -1.22
N ASN A 12 11.05 3.55 -1.66
CA ASN A 12 10.73 3.81 -3.05
C ASN A 12 10.07 5.18 -3.21
N THR A 13 10.39 5.87 -4.29
CA THR A 13 9.73 7.08 -4.76
C THR A 13 8.99 6.74 -6.05
N LYS A 14 7.68 6.92 -6.07
CA LYS A 14 6.82 6.63 -7.22
C LYS A 14 6.47 7.92 -7.94
N PHE A 15 6.44 7.86 -9.26
CA PHE A 15 6.07 8.93 -10.15
C PHE A 15 4.85 8.49 -10.95
N ASP A 16 3.73 9.15 -10.74
CA ASP A 16 2.47 8.87 -11.40
C ASP A 16 1.99 10.12 -12.14
N LEU A 17 1.60 9.97 -13.40
CA LEU A 17 1.03 11.03 -14.22
C LEU A 17 -0.50 10.91 -14.22
N TYR A 18 -1.17 11.97 -13.85
CA TYR A 18 -2.57 12.18 -14.18
C TYR A 18 -2.67 12.96 -15.49
N ASP A 19 -3.26 12.37 -16.52
CA ASP A 19 -3.39 12.98 -17.85
C ASP A 19 -4.67 13.80 -18.05
N GLY A 20 -5.52 13.86 -17.01
CA GLY A 20 -6.85 14.49 -17.02
C GLY A 20 -7.99 13.47 -16.98
N GLU A 21 -7.69 12.19 -17.20
CA GLU A 21 -8.68 11.10 -17.20
C GLU A 21 -8.26 9.96 -16.27
N LYS A 22 -7.00 9.53 -16.35
CA LYS A 22 -6.49 8.37 -15.62
C LYS A 22 -5.11 8.61 -15.03
N VAL A 23 -4.75 7.75 -14.08
CA VAL A 23 -3.40 7.69 -13.50
C VAL A 23 -2.54 6.71 -14.29
N ILE A 24 -1.39 7.17 -14.75
CA ILE A 24 -0.40 6.39 -15.50
C ILE A 24 0.87 6.32 -14.65
N HIS A 25 1.28 5.12 -14.27
CA HIS A 25 2.56 4.93 -13.58
C HIS A 25 3.73 5.20 -14.54
N LEU A 26 4.57 6.17 -14.21
CA LEU A 26 5.73 6.55 -15.02
C LEU A 26 6.98 5.78 -14.62
N SER A 27 7.34 5.81 -13.34
CA SER A 27 8.50 5.10 -12.80
C SER A 27 8.43 4.92 -11.28
N THR A 28 9.28 4.02 -10.81
CA THR A 28 9.59 3.87 -9.38
C THR A 28 11.09 3.93 -9.20
N GLU A 29 11.56 4.90 -8.41
CA GLU A 29 12.97 5.07 -8.06
C GLU A 29 13.24 4.51 -6.67
N THR A 30 14.26 3.67 -6.53
CA THR A 30 14.70 3.16 -5.23
C THR A 30 15.60 4.20 -4.56
N ILE A 31 15.10 4.82 -3.48
CA ILE A 31 15.86 5.73 -2.62
C ILE A 31 15.65 5.26 -1.18
N GLU A 32 16.68 4.69 -0.57
CA GLU A 32 16.58 3.92 0.68
C GLU A 32 16.62 4.80 1.95
N PHE A 33 15.79 5.83 2.03
CA PHE A 33 15.73 6.76 3.17
C PHE A 33 15.64 6.04 4.53
N LYS A 34 14.86 4.94 4.62
CA LYS A 34 14.68 4.18 5.88
C LYS A 34 15.98 3.54 6.33
N LYS A 35 16.81 3.05 5.41
CA LYS A 35 18.06 2.36 5.71
C LYS A 35 19.10 3.31 6.27
N THR A 36 19.22 4.47 5.66
CA THR A 36 20.18 5.51 6.07
C THR A 36 19.71 6.21 7.35
N TYR A 37 18.42 6.54 7.46
CA TYR A 37 17.83 7.13 8.65
C TYR A 37 17.99 6.26 9.91
N LYS A 38 17.81 4.94 9.82
CA LYS A 38 18.02 4.03 10.96
C LYS A 38 19.45 4.07 11.51
N LYS A 39 20.44 4.38 10.67
CA LYS A 39 21.85 4.46 11.08
C LYS A 39 22.19 5.79 11.73
N GLU A 40 21.67 6.90 11.17
CA GLU A 40 22.15 8.24 11.48
C GLU A 40 21.10 9.11 12.17
N ASN A 41 19.86 8.64 12.25
CA ASN A 41 18.71 9.38 12.75
C ASN A 41 18.49 10.74 12.02
N LYS A 42 18.85 10.80 10.75
CA LYS A 42 18.68 11.95 9.85
C LYS A 42 18.57 11.45 8.40
N ILE A 43 18.05 12.32 7.51
CA ILE A 43 18.07 12.05 6.07
C ILE A 43 19.51 12.17 5.57
N ASP A 44 19.98 11.13 4.88
CA ASP A 44 21.30 11.11 4.26
C ASP A 44 21.35 12.08 3.07
N SER A 45 22.50 12.79 2.93
CA SER A 45 22.67 13.80 1.89
C SER A 45 22.70 13.21 0.48
N ASN A 46 23.18 11.96 0.31
CA ASN A 46 23.18 11.31 -1.01
C ASN A 46 21.76 10.93 -1.43
N ASP A 47 20.95 10.38 -0.50
CA ASP A 47 19.55 10.06 -0.76
C ASP A 47 18.74 11.33 -1.07
N PHE A 48 18.97 12.41 -0.31
CA PHE A 48 18.38 13.72 -0.58
C PHE A 48 18.77 14.25 -1.98
N ASN A 49 20.07 14.24 -2.32
CA ASN A 49 20.55 14.73 -3.62
C ASN A 49 20.04 13.85 -4.78
N LYS A 50 19.90 12.52 -4.55
CA LYS A 50 19.29 11.63 -5.53
C LYS A 50 17.83 12.00 -5.80
N LEU A 51 17.04 12.26 -4.74
CA LEU A 51 15.66 12.73 -4.87
C LEU A 51 15.59 14.03 -5.66
N VAL A 52 16.38 15.06 -5.28
CA VAL A 52 16.42 16.35 -5.95
C VAL A 52 16.78 16.20 -7.43
N LYS A 53 17.76 15.36 -7.75
CA LYS A 53 18.17 15.11 -9.15
C LYS A 53 17.00 14.57 -9.97
N VAL A 54 16.33 13.51 -9.49
CA VAL A 54 15.22 12.89 -10.22
C VAL A 54 14.05 13.85 -10.37
N ILE A 55 13.71 14.61 -9.33
CA ILE A 55 12.65 15.62 -9.39
C ILE A 55 12.97 16.67 -10.48
N ASN A 56 14.21 17.16 -10.53
CA ASN A 56 14.60 18.14 -11.55
C ASN A 56 14.58 17.55 -12.97
N GLU A 57 14.87 16.27 -13.15
CA GLU A 57 14.70 15.61 -14.45
C GLU A 57 13.24 15.58 -14.91
N TYR A 58 12.30 15.39 -13.97
CA TYR A 58 10.85 15.45 -14.26
C TYR A 58 10.39 16.90 -14.54
N LYS A 59 10.95 17.92 -13.86
CA LYS A 59 10.67 19.35 -14.13
C LYS A 59 10.98 19.76 -15.57
N LEU A 60 11.95 19.13 -16.20
CA LEU A 60 12.27 19.42 -17.61
C LEU A 60 11.16 18.96 -18.58
N LYS A 61 10.29 18.06 -18.14
CA LYS A 61 9.25 17.45 -18.97
C LYS A 61 7.83 17.89 -18.59
N TYR A 62 7.62 18.23 -17.32
CA TYR A 62 6.30 18.51 -16.76
C TYR A 62 6.30 19.81 -15.95
N ASN A 63 5.33 20.67 -16.20
CA ASN A 63 5.20 21.96 -15.53
C ASN A 63 4.43 21.92 -14.22
N ASN A 64 3.63 20.86 -14.01
CA ASN A 64 2.79 20.70 -12.82
C ASN A 64 3.19 19.44 -12.09
N ILE A 65 3.95 19.58 -10.99
CA ILE A 65 4.46 18.49 -10.18
C ILE A 65 4.07 18.74 -8.73
N TYR A 66 3.40 17.77 -8.13
CA TYR A 66 3.11 17.71 -6.70
C TYR A 66 3.99 16.66 -6.05
N VAL A 67 4.66 16.99 -4.96
CA VAL A 67 5.57 16.09 -4.25
C VAL A 67 5.12 15.96 -2.82
N CYS A 68 4.90 14.71 -2.40
CA CYS A 68 4.55 14.42 -1.02
C CYS A 68 5.41 13.29 -0.44
N GLY A 69 5.68 13.39 0.86
CA GLY A 69 6.42 12.39 1.64
C GLY A 69 5.56 11.76 2.70
N THR A 70 5.75 10.45 2.87
CA THR A 70 5.06 9.61 3.86
C THR A 70 6.05 8.97 4.83
N SER A 71 5.59 8.12 5.73
CA SER A 71 6.42 7.24 6.54
C SER A 71 7.58 7.95 7.27
N ILE A 72 8.83 7.83 6.77
CA ILE A 72 10.05 8.31 7.44
C ILE A 72 10.04 9.83 7.67
N PHE A 73 9.45 10.60 6.76
CA PHE A 73 9.41 12.06 6.84
C PHE A 73 8.58 12.55 8.04
N ARG A 74 7.62 11.74 8.50
CA ARG A 74 6.83 12.03 9.71
C ARG A 74 7.66 11.94 10.99
N ASN A 75 8.70 11.11 10.99
CA ASN A 75 9.55 10.85 12.16
C ASN A 75 10.69 11.87 12.33
N LEU A 76 10.89 12.77 11.36
CA LEU A 76 11.87 13.83 11.46
C LEU A 76 11.55 14.77 12.62
N THR A 77 12.57 15.28 13.33
CA THR A 77 12.37 16.34 14.31
C THR A 77 11.87 17.61 13.62
N LYS A 78 11.40 18.57 14.41
CA LYS A 78 10.92 19.85 13.87
C LYS A 78 12.02 20.59 13.07
N GLU A 79 13.23 20.57 13.59
CA GLU A 79 14.40 21.16 12.96
C GLU A 79 14.75 20.46 11.65
N GLN A 80 14.82 19.13 11.66
CA GLN A 80 15.09 18.31 10.47
C GLN A 80 14.02 18.51 9.39
N LYS A 81 12.73 18.60 9.77
CA LYS A 81 11.66 18.92 8.82
C LYS A 81 11.86 20.26 8.18
N SER A 82 12.13 21.29 8.99
CA SER A 82 12.35 22.66 8.49
C SER A 82 13.54 22.74 7.54
N GLU A 83 14.66 22.12 7.89
CA GLU A 83 15.86 22.06 7.07
C GLU A 83 15.60 21.30 5.74
N PHE A 84 14.98 20.14 5.82
CA PHE A 84 14.65 19.33 4.63
C PHE A 84 13.73 20.10 3.67
N LEU A 85 12.62 20.65 4.19
CA LEU A 85 11.62 21.35 3.36
C LEU A 85 12.22 22.61 2.70
N SER A 86 12.98 23.42 3.44
CA SER A 86 13.63 24.61 2.88
C SER A 86 14.69 24.25 1.84
N SER A 87 15.56 23.27 2.12
CA SER A 87 16.59 22.83 1.17
C SER A 87 15.97 22.19 -0.08
N PHE A 88 14.88 21.44 0.07
CA PHE A 88 14.18 20.85 -1.06
C PHE A 88 13.56 21.95 -1.96
N LYS A 89 12.88 22.93 -1.35
CA LYS A 89 12.29 24.06 -2.07
C LYS A 89 13.35 24.90 -2.79
N GLU A 90 14.48 25.19 -2.13
CA GLU A 90 15.60 25.92 -2.73
C GLU A 90 16.16 25.22 -3.97
N LYS A 91 16.32 23.86 -3.92
CA LYS A 91 16.96 23.11 -5.01
C LYS A 91 16.01 22.67 -6.13
N THR A 92 14.71 22.62 -5.87
CA THR A 92 13.72 22.13 -6.84
C THR A 92 12.69 23.17 -7.25
N GLU A 93 12.54 24.26 -6.48
CA GLU A 93 11.48 25.29 -6.58
C GLU A 93 10.06 24.70 -6.36
N ILE A 94 9.95 23.42 -5.95
CA ILE A 94 8.70 22.72 -5.66
C ILE A 94 8.53 22.62 -4.14
N ASP A 95 7.30 22.76 -3.66
CA ASP A 95 6.97 22.47 -2.27
C ASP A 95 6.93 20.96 -2.02
N PHE A 96 7.41 20.54 -0.85
CA PHE A 96 7.33 19.16 -0.40
C PHE A 96 6.33 19.07 0.75
N GLU A 97 5.24 18.35 0.58
CA GLU A 97 4.25 18.14 1.62
C GLU A 97 4.52 16.85 2.40
N ILE A 98 4.54 16.92 3.74
CA ILE A 98 4.60 15.72 4.58
C ILE A 98 3.18 15.35 4.99
N ILE A 99 2.66 14.28 4.39
CA ILE A 99 1.28 13.82 4.61
C ILE A 99 1.20 13.02 5.93
N SER A 100 0.22 13.31 6.77
CA SER A 100 -0.05 12.53 7.98
C SER A 100 -0.55 11.11 7.63
N ILE A 101 -0.48 10.20 8.61
CA ILE A 101 -1.00 8.83 8.42
C ILE A 101 -2.51 8.84 8.16
N GLU A 102 -3.22 9.69 8.89
CA GLU A 102 -4.67 9.84 8.77
C GLU A 102 -5.03 10.31 7.36
N LYS A 103 -4.36 11.37 6.88
CA LYS A 103 -4.59 11.92 5.54
C LYS A 103 -4.25 10.92 4.44
N GLU A 104 -3.13 10.18 4.56
CA GLU A 104 -2.74 9.12 3.61
C GLU A 104 -3.83 8.05 3.51
N ASN A 105 -4.38 7.62 4.65
CA ASN A 105 -5.42 6.60 4.69
C ASN A 105 -6.75 7.13 4.14
N GLU A 106 -7.16 8.34 4.53
CA GLU A 106 -8.37 8.98 4.01
C GLU A 106 -8.31 9.15 2.49
N LEU A 107 -7.19 9.60 1.95
CA LEU A 107 -6.97 9.72 0.52
C LEU A 107 -7.04 8.36 -0.19
N THR A 108 -6.43 7.33 0.40
CA THR A 108 -6.50 5.97 -0.18
C THR A 108 -7.94 5.46 -0.20
N VAL A 109 -8.68 5.64 0.90
CA VAL A 109 -10.11 5.27 0.96
C VAL A 109 -10.91 6.05 -0.08
N ALA A 110 -10.73 7.38 -0.17
CA ALA A 110 -11.43 8.21 -1.15
C ALA A 110 -11.20 7.73 -2.59
N GLY A 111 -9.96 7.42 -2.94
CA GLY A 111 -9.64 6.88 -4.26
C GLY A 111 -10.28 5.52 -4.54
N VAL A 112 -10.39 4.65 -3.53
CA VAL A 112 -11.02 3.33 -3.65
C VAL A 112 -12.52 3.43 -3.88
N VAL A 113 -13.19 4.34 -3.15
CA VAL A 113 -14.67 4.37 -3.09
C VAL A 113 -15.32 5.32 -4.09
N LYS A 114 -14.54 5.94 -4.97
CA LYS A 114 -15.01 6.93 -5.96
C LYS A 114 -16.31 6.53 -6.64
N ASN A 115 -16.43 5.28 -7.07
CA ASN A 115 -17.57 4.75 -7.81
C ASN A 115 -18.36 3.68 -7.01
N ILE A 116 -18.19 3.64 -5.68
CA ILE A 116 -18.80 2.61 -4.83
C ILE A 116 -19.94 3.22 -4.01
N ASN A 117 -21.15 2.71 -4.22
CA ASN A 117 -22.38 3.15 -3.53
C ASN A 117 -22.88 2.12 -2.50
N GLN A 118 -22.05 1.15 -2.12
CA GLN A 118 -22.45 0.08 -1.20
C GLN A 118 -21.45 -0.04 -0.07
N LYS A 119 -21.87 -0.75 1.00
CA LYS A 119 -21.02 -0.98 2.18
C LYS A 119 -19.89 -1.91 1.85
N VAL A 120 -18.64 -1.45 2.07
CA VAL A 120 -17.42 -2.22 1.86
C VAL A 120 -16.45 -2.04 3.03
N ALA A 121 -15.61 -3.06 3.26
CA ALA A 121 -14.42 -2.94 4.07
C ALA A 121 -13.21 -2.71 3.15
N ILE A 122 -12.25 -1.90 3.59
CA ILE A 122 -11.04 -1.59 2.84
C ILE A 122 -9.85 -1.91 3.74
N LEU A 123 -8.95 -2.77 3.26
CA LEU A 123 -7.69 -3.10 3.92
C LEU A 123 -6.54 -2.37 3.23
N ILE A 124 -5.81 -1.57 4.00
CA ILE A 124 -4.55 -0.95 3.59
C ILE A 124 -3.47 -1.50 4.53
N SER A 125 -2.63 -2.42 4.06
CA SER A 125 -1.59 -3.02 4.89
C SER A 125 -0.21 -2.76 4.29
N GLY A 126 0.61 -2.06 5.05
CA GLY A 126 2.01 -1.79 4.75
C GLY A 126 2.97 -2.66 5.56
N GLY A 127 4.25 -2.32 5.49
CA GLY A 127 5.28 -3.04 6.24
C GLY A 127 5.19 -2.91 7.76
N GLY A 128 4.71 -1.76 8.27
CA GLY A 128 4.69 -1.47 9.71
C GLY A 128 3.33 -1.03 10.25
N SER A 129 2.28 -1.05 9.45
CA SER A 129 0.93 -0.70 9.89
C SER A 129 -0.14 -1.39 9.07
N THR A 130 -1.29 -1.60 9.67
CA THR A 130 -2.50 -2.12 9.02
C THR A 130 -3.67 -1.19 9.36
N VAL A 131 -4.37 -0.74 8.33
CA VAL A 131 -5.57 0.08 8.43
C VAL A 131 -6.74 -0.67 7.85
N ILE A 132 -7.86 -0.65 8.55
CA ILE A 132 -9.12 -1.23 8.10
C ILE A 132 -10.17 -0.13 8.17
N ALA A 133 -10.76 0.22 7.05
CA ALA A 133 -11.84 1.20 6.98
C ALA A 133 -13.14 0.50 6.57
N ILE A 134 -14.24 0.89 7.20
CA ILE A 134 -15.60 0.51 6.79
C ILE A 134 -16.25 1.74 6.16
N TYR A 135 -16.61 1.61 4.91
CA TYR A 135 -17.28 2.64 4.14
C TYR A 135 -18.72 2.24 3.84
N ASP A 136 -19.64 3.19 4.01
CA ASP A 136 -21.05 3.10 3.65
C ASP A 136 -21.59 4.51 3.46
N ASN A 137 -21.53 5.04 2.23
CA ASN A 137 -21.81 6.46 1.94
C ASN A 137 -21.07 7.42 2.89
N GLY A 138 -19.78 7.16 3.10
CA GLY A 138 -18.89 7.84 4.04
C GLY A 138 -18.18 6.83 4.96
N ILE A 139 -17.06 7.22 5.53
CA ILE A 139 -16.30 6.38 6.47
C ILE A 139 -17.11 6.24 7.76
N LYS A 140 -17.51 5.02 8.10
CA LYS A 140 -18.25 4.68 9.34
C LYS A 140 -17.31 4.34 10.48
N GLU A 141 -16.24 3.65 10.16
CA GLU A 141 -15.22 3.23 11.12
C GLU A 141 -13.88 3.16 10.40
N MET A 142 -12.81 3.62 11.04
CA MET A 142 -11.45 3.41 10.57
C MET A 142 -10.57 3.06 11.76
N VAL A 143 -9.96 1.89 11.72
CA VAL A 143 -9.04 1.43 12.76
C VAL A 143 -7.64 1.34 12.18
N ASN A 144 -6.67 1.86 12.91
CA ASN A 144 -5.25 1.80 12.56
C ASN A 144 -4.51 1.00 13.64
N THR A 145 -3.67 0.09 13.21
CA THR A 145 -2.78 -0.69 14.09
C THR A 145 -1.34 -0.49 13.63
N PRO A 146 -0.41 -0.09 14.51
CA PRO A 146 1.02 -0.01 14.19
C PRO A 146 1.65 -1.42 14.16
N TYR A 147 1.08 -2.30 13.37
CA TYR A 147 1.51 -3.68 13.14
C TYR A 147 1.20 -4.03 11.69
N GLY A 148 2.22 -4.32 10.91
CA GLY A 148 2.12 -4.61 9.48
C GLY A 148 2.78 -5.92 9.09
N VAL A 149 2.86 -6.18 7.79
CA VAL A 149 3.37 -7.47 7.28
C VAL A 149 4.83 -7.74 7.67
N MET A 150 5.66 -6.71 7.84
CA MET A 150 7.04 -6.90 8.27
C MET A 150 7.16 -7.22 9.76
N ASP A 151 6.19 -6.83 10.58
CA ASP A 151 6.12 -7.23 11.98
C ASP A 151 5.75 -8.71 12.09
N VAL A 152 4.84 -9.20 11.23
CA VAL A 152 4.55 -10.63 11.07
C VAL A 152 5.81 -11.39 10.64
N MET A 153 6.54 -10.89 9.62
CA MET A 153 7.78 -11.51 9.14
C MET A 153 8.89 -11.56 10.21
N ASN A 154 8.99 -10.53 11.05
CA ASN A 154 9.94 -10.50 12.14
C ASN A 154 9.62 -11.56 13.22
N GLN A 155 8.34 -11.82 13.44
CA GLN A 155 7.87 -12.81 14.41
C GLN A 155 7.92 -14.24 13.86
N PHE A 156 7.71 -14.40 12.55
CA PHE A 156 7.74 -15.67 11.82
C PHE A 156 8.71 -15.59 10.62
N PRO A 157 10.02 -15.57 10.85
CA PRO A 157 11.01 -15.36 9.79
C PRO A 157 11.10 -16.51 8.78
N ASP A 158 10.60 -17.68 9.11
CA ASP A 158 10.54 -18.84 8.22
C ASP A 158 9.49 -18.68 7.10
N LEU A 159 8.52 -17.77 7.23
CA LEU A 159 7.61 -17.42 6.13
C LEU A 159 8.34 -16.88 4.89
N GLY A 160 9.56 -16.36 5.07
CA GLY A 160 10.45 -15.92 4.00
C GLY A 160 11.39 -17.00 3.47
N LYS A 161 11.27 -18.26 3.90
CA LYS A 161 12.03 -19.41 3.39
C LYS A 161 11.29 -20.11 2.26
N ASP A 162 11.97 -20.97 1.56
CA ASP A 162 11.40 -21.75 0.45
C ASP A 162 10.21 -22.60 0.94
N VAL A 163 10.42 -23.30 2.06
CA VAL A 163 9.36 -24.01 2.79
C VAL A 163 9.18 -23.34 4.14
N ALA A 164 7.95 -22.96 4.45
CA ALA A 164 7.58 -22.47 5.77
C ALA A 164 7.16 -23.64 6.67
N ASP A 165 7.84 -23.77 7.81
CA ASP A 165 7.48 -24.75 8.83
C ASP A 165 6.27 -24.27 9.67
N THR A 166 6.11 -22.96 9.77
CA THR A 166 5.02 -22.33 10.54
C THR A 166 3.67 -22.57 9.86
N GLU A 167 2.72 -23.06 10.64
CA GLU A 167 1.34 -23.27 10.21
C GLU A 167 0.60 -21.93 10.07
N LEU A 168 -0.28 -21.84 9.07
CA LEU A 168 -1.09 -20.63 8.81
C LEU A 168 -1.88 -20.19 10.05
N GLU A 169 -2.52 -21.15 10.77
CA GLU A 169 -3.34 -20.81 11.93
C GLU A 169 -2.52 -20.20 13.08
N SER A 170 -1.31 -20.66 13.31
CA SER A 170 -0.42 -20.07 14.33
C SER A 170 -0.09 -18.60 14.00
N VAL A 171 0.14 -18.29 12.73
CA VAL A 171 0.35 -16.91 12.28
C VAL A 171 -0.92 -16.08 12.47
N ARG A 172 -2.07 -16.65 12.12
CA ARG A 172 -3.36 -15.97 12.21
C ARG A 172 -3.78 -15.67 13.65
N GLU A 173 -3.52 -16.56 14.60
CA GLU A 173 -3.78 -16.33 16.02
C GLU A 173 -3.03 -15.09 16.52
N VAL A 174 -1.72 -15.01 16.22
CA VAL A 174 -0.92 -13.84 16.61
C VAL A 174 -1.41 -12.56 15.95
N ILE A 175 -1.73 -12.59 14.66
CA ILE A 175 -2.26 -11.40 13.96
C ILE A 175 -3.57 -10.95 14.60
N LYS A 176 -4.47 -11.87 14.94
CA LYS A 176 -5.75 -11.59 15.59
C LYS A 176 -5.59 -10.88 16.94
N GLU A 177 -4.57 -11.24 17.71
CA GLU A 177 -4.27 -10.61 19.00
C GLU A 177 -3.68 -9.19 18.84
N LYS A 178 -2.97 -8.94 17.74
CA LYS A 178 -2.25 -7.69 17.49
C LYS A 178 -3.08 -6.64 16.77
N LEU A 179 -3.98 -7.05 15.88
CA LEU A 179 -4.76 -6.09 15.10
C LEU A 179 -5.95 -5.52 15.87
N ASN A 180 -6.10 -4.21 15.81
CA ASN A 180 -7.37 -3.57 16.10
C ASN A 180 -8.35 -3.91 14.97
N LEU A 181 -9.45 -4.54 15.31
CA LEU A 181 -10.44 -4.98 14.34
C LEU A 181 -11.71 -4.12 14.43
N PRO A 182 -12.35 -3.78 13.29
CA PRO A 182 -13.56 -3.00 13.29
C PRO A 182 -14.73 -3.81 13.87
N LYS A 183 -15.70 -3.10 14.45
CA LYS A 183 -16.95 -3.68 14.96
C LYS A 183 -17.94 -3.93 13.82
N GLU A 184 -17.96 -3.00 12.87
CA GLU A 184 -18.82 -3.05 11.69
C GLU A 184 -18.40 -4.17 10.74
N LYS A 185 -19.38 -4.71 10.00
CA LYS A 185 -19.21 -5.81 9.04
C LYS A 185 -19.53 -5.36 7.62
N ALA A 186 -18.90 -6.04 6.65
CA ALA A 186 -19.14 -5.79 5.22
C ALA A 186 -18.89 -7.06 4.41
N ASP A 187 -19.79 -7.37 3.48
CA ASP A 187 -19.70 -8.57 2.64
C ASP A 187 -18.50 -8.55 1.66
N VAL A 188 -17.95 -7.36 1.40
CA VAL A 188 -16.84 -7.15 0.46
C VAL A 188 -15.64 -6.57 1.18
N LEU A 189 -14.47 -7.17 1.00
CA LEU A 189 -13.18 -6.65 1.44
C LEU A 189 -12.35 -6.22 0.21
N ILE A 190 -12.04 -4.94 0.11
CA ILE A 190 -11.16 -4.40 -0.93
C ILE A 190 -9.74 -4.30 -0.40
N LEU A 191 -8.76 -4.84 -1.14
CA LEU A 191 -7.35 -4.75 -0.82
C LEU A 191 -6.75 -3.56 -1.57
N ALA A 192 -6.28 -2.54 -0.83
CA ALA A 192 -5.78 -1.28 -1.38
C ALA A 192 -4.36 -0.94 -0.88
N GLY A 193 -3.79 0.13 -1.45
CA GLY A 193 -2.48 0.64 -1.05
C GLY A 193 -1.31 0.14 -1.89
N GLY A 194 -1.59 -0.57 -2.98
CA GLY A 194 -0.61 -0.82 -4.04
C GLY A 194 -0.40 -2.28 -4.42
N GLY A 195 -0.36 -2.57 -5.71
CA GLY A 195 0.11 -3.81 -6.31
C GLY A 195 -0.76 -5.07 -6.13
N HIS A 196 -1.88 -4.99 -5.41
CA HIS A 196 -2.71 -6.18 -5.13
C HIS A 196 -3.38 -6.76 -6.37
N LYS A 197 -3.91 -5.91 -7.26
CA LYS A 197 -4.51 -6.35 -8.52
C LYS A 197 -3.45 -6.94 -9.46
N LYS A 198 -2.32 -6.26 -9.61
CA LYS A 198 -1.21 -6.76 -10.42
C LYS A 198 -0.71 -8.12 -9.92
N PHE A 199 -0.52 -8.25 -8.59
CA PHE A 199 -0.14 -9.53 -7.99
C PHE A 199 -1.19 -10.61 -8.25
N ALA A 200 -2.47 -10.29 -8.07
CA ALA A 200 -3.57 -11.21 -8.31
C ALA A 200 -3.59 -11.74 -9.75
N LEU A 201 -3.46 -10.86 -10.74
CA LEU A 201 -3.42 -11.23 -12.16
C LEU A 201 -2.21 -12.13 -12.51
N ASN A 202 -1.09 -11.95 -11.81
CA ASN A 202 0.12 -12.77 -12.02
C ASN A 202 0.12 -14.06 -11.19
N SER A 203 -0.82 -14.24 -10.26
CA SER A 203 -0.81 -15.36 -9.30
C SER A 203 -1.17 -16.71 -9.92
N GLY A 204 -1.71 -16.73 -11.14
CA GLY A 204 -2.25 -17.95 -11.76
C GLY A 204 -3.54 -18.45 -11.09
N VAL A 205 -4.11 -17.69 -10.14
CA VAL A 205 -5.38 -17.99 -9.51
C VAL A 205 -6.50 -17.45 -10.37
N SER A 206 -7.60 -18.21 -10.50
CA SER A 206 -8.78 -17.75 -11.22
C SER A 206 -9.53 -16.71 -10.39
N TYR A 207 -9.45 -15.47 -10.83
CA TYR A 207 -10.34 -14.41 -10.38
C TYR A 207 -11.52 -14.29 -11.34
N GLU A 208 -12.70 -14.04 -10.80
CA GLU A 208 -13.89 -13.77 -11.58
C GLU A 208 -13.99 -12.27 -11.91
N LYS A 209 -14.79 -11.94 -12.94
CA LYS A 209 -15.14 -10.54 -13.18
C LYS A 209 -15.88 -10.01 -11.94
N ASN A 210 -15.52 -8.79 -11.50
CA ASN A 210 -16.29 -8.13 -10.45
C ASN A 210 -17.70 -7.83 -10.95
N ILE A 211 -18.69 -8.46 -10.31
CA ILE A 211 -20.11 -8.26 -10.61
C ILE A 211 -20.84 -7.47 -9.52
N ILE A 212 -20.11 -7.08 -8.46
CA ILE A 212 -20.70 -6.39 -7.30
C ILE A 212 -20.86 -4.91 -7.60
N PHE A 213 -19.85 -4.31 -8.26
CA PHE A 213 -19.88 -2.94 -8.76
C PHE A 213 -19.03 -2.82 -10.03
N ASP A 214 -19.46 -1.96 -10.95
CA ASP A 214 -18.75 -1.74 -12.22
C ASP A 214 -17.71 -0.63 -12.04
N ASP A 215 -16.47 -1.03 -11.82
CA ASP A 215 -15.34 -0.12 -11.65
C ASP A 215 -14.11 -0.69 -12.36
N GLU A 216 -13.56 0.05 -13.32
CA GLU A 216 -12.37 -0.34 -14.07
C GLU A 216 -11.11 -0.49 -13.17
N LEU A 217 -11.07 0.19 -12.04
CA LEU A 217 -9.97 0.08 -11.07
C LEU A 217 -10.06 -1.23 -10.28
N GLN A 218 -11.23 -1.87 -10.26
CA GLN A 218 -11.55 -3.04 -9.44
C GLN A 218 -12.26 -4.13 -10.26
N PRO A 219 -11.67 -4.58 -11.40
CA PRO A 219 -12.38 -5.38 -12.39
C PRO A 219 -12.54 -6.85 -12.02
N ILE A 220 -11.85 -7.31 -10.97
CA ILE A 220 -11.79 -8.73 -10.60
C ILE A 220 -12.14 -8.93 -9.13
N MET A 221 -12.74 -10.08 -8.82
CA MET A 221 -13.08 -10.50 -7.47
C MET A 221 -12.81 -11.99 -7.26
N MET A 222 -12.76 -12.40 -6.01
CA MET A 222 -12.63 -13.79 -5.58
C MET A 222 -13.55 -14.02 -4.38
N ASP A 223 -14.24 -15.16 -4.32
CA ASP A 223 -14.96 -15.55 -3.12
C ASP A 223 -14.00 -15.95 -1.99
N ILE A 224 -14.47 -15.88 -0.76
CA ILE A 224 -13.63 -16.10 0.43
C ILE A 224 -13.11 -17.53 0.54
N GLU A 225 -13.86 -18.54 0.10
CA GLU A 225 -13.43 -19.94 0.20
C GLU A 225 -12.29 -20.21 -0.81
N THR A 226 -12.39 -19.67 -2.02
CA THR A 226 -11.30 -19.69 -3.01
C THR A 226 -10.06 -19.00 -2.44
N ARG A 227 -10.22 -17.84 -1.78
CA ARG A 227 -9.10 -17.13 -1.13
C ARG A 227 -8.44 -17.93 -0.02
N LYS A 228 -9.22 -18.62 0.84
CA LYS A 228 -8.69 -19.50 1.88
C LYS A 228 -7.86 -20.63 1.29
N ASN A 229 -8.40 -21.30 0.28
CA ASN A 229 -7.71 -22.39 -0.41
C ASN A 229 -6.42 -21.92 -1.08
N ASP A 230 -6.43 -20.75 -1.72
CA ASP A 230 -5.25 -20.15 -2.33
C ASP A 230 -4.20 -19.81 -1.27
N THR A 231 -4.60 -19.23 -0.16
CA THR A 231 -3.68 -18.93 0.95
C THR A 231 -3.02 -20.20 1.50
N LEU A 232 -3.76 -21.28 1.65
CA LEU A 232 -3.19 -22.57 2.07
C LEU A 232 -2.13 -23.09 1.09
N LYS A 233 -2.31 -22.88 -0.23
CA LYS A 233 -1.30 -23.24 -1.21
C LYS A 233 -0.01 -22.43 -1.02
N TYR A 234 -0.09 -21.12 -0.74
CA TYR A 234 1.08 -20.30 -0.45
C TYR A 234 1.87 -20.82 0.75
N PHE A 235 1.20 -21.35 1.76
CA PHE A 235 1.85 -21.91 2.94
C PHE A 235 2.43 -23.31 2.73
N LYS A 236 1.74 -24.18 1.98
CA LYS A 236 2.04 -25.62 1.91
C LYS A 236 2.66 -26.10 0.58
N GLN A 237 2.46 -25.39 -0.52
CA GLN A 237 2.73 -25.92 -1.85
C GLN A 237 3.56 -25.02 -2.74
N ILE A 238 3.42 -23.69 -2.61
CA ILE A 238 4.07 -22.73 -3.51
C ILE A 238 5.45 -22.38 -2.95
N SER A 239 6.50 -22.67 -3.74
CA SER A 239 7.86 -22.34 -3.38
C SER A 239 8.13 -20.83 -3.41
N LEU A 240 9.18 -20.40 -2.74
CA LEU A 240 9.58 -19.00 -2.75
C LEU A 240 10.00 -18.52 -4.15
N ASP A 241 10.63 -19.40 -4.93
CA ASP A 241 11.03 -19.08 -6.31
C ASP A 241 9.82 -18.90 -7.22
N GLU A 242 8.76 -19.67 -7.00
CA GLU A 242 7.48 -19.46 -7.70
C GLU A 242 6.83 -18.13 -7.30
N ILE A 243 6.84 -17.77 -6.01
CA ILE A 243 6.36 -16.46 -5.56
C ILE A 243 7.17 -15.33 -6.21
N LYS A 244 8.50 -15.44 -6.25
CA LYS A 244 9.39 -14.48 -6.93
C LYS A 244 9.08 -14.33 -8.42
N SER A 245 8.72 -15.40 -9.09
CA SER A 245 8.36 -15.33 -10.52
C SER A 245 7.07 -14.54 -10.78
N ARG A 246 6.19 -14.46 -9.79
CA ARG A 246 4.91 -13.74 -9.86
C ARG A 246 5.03 -12.27 -9.48
N GLU A 247 6.02 -11.93 -8.66
CA GLU A 247 6.23 -10.58 -8.13
C GLU A 247 7.70 -10.21 -8.15
N SER A 248 8.05 -9.21 -8.95
CA SER A 248 9.43 -8.77 -9.12
C SER A 248 9.96 -7.93 -7.96
N ASN A 249 9.07 -7.31 -7.18
CA ASN A 249 9.49 -6.50 -6.03
C ASN A 249 9.88 -7.38 -4.84
N PRO A 250 11.16 -7.35 -4.40
CA PRO A 250 11.65 -8.24 -3.33
C PRO A 250 10.95 -8.02 -1.99
N ASN A 251 10.46 -6.81 -1.72
CA ASN A 251 9.73 -6.54 -0.49
C ASN A 251 8.33 -7.18 -0.49
N TRP A 252 7.75 -7.37 -1.66
CA TRP A 252 6.43 -7.96 -1.83
C TRP A 252 6.48 -9.48 -1.80
N TRP A 253 7.30 -10.11 -2.64
CA TRP A 253 7.35 -11.58 -2.67
C TRP A 253 7.79 -12.16 -1.32
N TYR A 254 8.73 -11.52 -0.64
CA TYR A 254 9.21 -11.95 0.66
C TYR A 254 8.10 -11.97 1.73
N ALA A 255 7.21 -11.00 1.72
CA ALA A 255 6.13 -10.84 2.70
C ALA A 255 4.76 -11.42 2.24
N THR A 256 4.70 -12.12 1.11
CA THR A 256 3.44 -12.61 0.52
C THR A 256 2.65 -13.49 1.49
N ARG A 257 3.30 -14.47 2.15
CA ARG A 257 2.62 -15.36 3.10
C ARG A 257 2.05 -14.59 4.30
N ALA A 258 2.82 -13.65 4.83
CA ALA A 258 2.36 -12.77 5.91
C ALA A 258 1.14 -11.93 5.46
N MET A 259 1.20 -11.35 4.27
CA MET A 259 0.07 -10.60 3.71
C MET A 259 -1.17 -11.47 3.52
N CYS A 260 -1.02 -12.70 3.03
CA CYS A 260 -2.14 -13.63 2.89
C CYS A 260 -2.82 -13.92 4.23
N ALA A 261 -2.04 -14.11 5.30
CA ALA A 261 -2.56 -14.33 6.65
C ALA A 261 -3.29 -13.08 7.19
N VAL A 262 -2.73 -11.87 6.98
CA VAL A 262 -3.39 -10.59 7.35
C VAL A 262 -4.74 -10.45 6.64
N VAL A 263 -4.77 -10.69 5.31
CA VAL A 263 -6.00 -10.61 4.51
C VAL A 263 -7.09 -11.52 5.06
N LEU A 264 -6.76 -12.80 5.37
CA LEU A 264 -7.75 -13.74 5.92
C LEU A 264 -8.26 -13.32 7.29
N ASN A 265 -7.39 -12.83 8.18
CA ASN A 265 -7.83 -12.35 9.51
C ASN A 265 -8.80 -11.18 9.39
N VAL A 266 -8.51 -10.23 8.51
CA VAL A 266 -9.39 -9.08 8.29
C VAL A 266 -10.69 -9.51 7.62
N ALA A 267 -10.63 -10.41 6.62
CA ALA A 267 -11.82 -10.92 5.95
C ALA A 267 -12.78 -11.62 6.94
N ASP A 268 -12.24 -12.47 7.82
CA ASP A 268 -13.06 -13.11 8.86
C ASP A 268 -13.61 -12.08 9.87
N ALA A 269 -12.79 -11.09 10.25
CA ALA A 269 -13.22 -10.06 11.19
C ALA A 269 -14.38 -9.22 10.67
N VAL A 270 -14.40 -8.92 9.37
CA VAL A 270 -15.49 -8.15 8.74
C VAL A 270 -16.60 -9.01 8.16
N ASN A 271 -16.52 -10.35 8.25
CA ASN A 271 -17.43 -11.32 7.64
C ASN A 271 -17.50 -11.19 6.11
N ALA A 272 -16.37 -10.92 5.45
CA ALA A 272 -16.32 -10.77 4.01
C ALA A 272 -16.68 -12.08 3.29
N LYS A 273 -17.51 -11.99 2.27
CA LYS A 273 -17.83 -13.06 1.32
C LYS A 273 -16.95 -12.99 0.07
N TYR A 274 -16.52 -11.78 -0.29
CA TYR A 274 -15.75 -11.52 -1.48
C TYR A 274 -14.53 -10.66 -1.17
N ILE A 275 -13.46 -10.89 -1.91
CA ILE A 275 -12.22 -10.11 -1.87
C ILE A 275 -11.98 -9.49 -3.24
N ILE A 276 -11.73 -8.20 -3.27
CA ILE A 276 -11.48 -7.42 -4.49
C ILE A 276 -10.10 -6.77 -4.37
N PRO A 277 -9.09 -7.23 -5.14
CA PRO A 277 -7.79 -6.57 -5.17
C PRO A 277 -7.82 -5.35 -6.09
N THR A 278 -7.21 -4.25 -5.64
CA THR A 278 -7.00 -3.06 -6.46
C THR A 278 -5.56 -2.55 -6.34
N ASP A 279 -5.12 -1.75 -7.31
CA ASP A 279 -3.84 -1.02 -7.25
C ASP A 279 -4.05 0.45 -6.85
N VAL A 280 -5.25 0.82 -6.43
CA VAL A 280 -5.56 2.16 -5.94
C VAL A 280 -4.73 2.50 -4.71
N SER A 281 -4.12 3.68 -4.73
CA SER A 281 -3.35 4.27 -3.64
C SER A 281 -3.87 5.68 -3.32
N MET A 282 -3.23 6.38 -2.39
CA MET A 282 -3.58 7.76 -2.04
C MET A 282 -3.53 8.72 -3.24
N VAL A 283 -2.76 8.40 -4.29
CA VAL A 283 -2.66 9.22 -5.51
C VAL A 283 -4.03 9.47 -6.13
N TYR A 284 -4.87 8.44 -6.17
CA TYR A 284 -6.24 8.54 -6.70
C TYR A 284 -7.12 9.49 -5.85
N GLY A 285 -6.99 9.43 -4.53
CA GLY A 285 -7.74 10.31 -3.64
C GLY A 285 -7.24 11.76 -3.64
N LEU A 286 -5.95 11.99 -3.91
CA LEU A 286 -5.43 13.35 -4.11
C LEU A 286 -6.13 14.04 -5.29
N LEU A 287 -6.36 13.30 -6.37
CA LEU A 287 -7.04 13.83 -7.55
C LEU A 287 -8.52 14.18 -7.30
N GLU A 288 -9.18 13.38 -6.46
CA GLU A 288 -10.60 13.62 -6.12
C GLU A 288 -10.80 14.85 -5.22
N ASN A 289 -9.82 15.21 -4.41
CA ASN A 289 -9.93 16.33 -3.46
C ASN A 289 -9.44 17.68 -4.03
N GLU A 290 -8.81 17.68 -5.21
CA GLU A 290 -8.28 18.89 -5.86
C GLU A 290 -9.05 19.30 -7.13
N LEU A 291 -10.03 18.49 -7.55
CA LEU A 291 -10.96 18.77 -8.66
C LEU A 291 -12.34 19.15 -8.12
#